data_5a2e73881818e2f148d5d5bf10dbce31
#
_entry.id   5a2e73881818e2f148d5d5bf10dbce31
#
_cell.length_a   1.000
_cell.length_b   1.000
_cell.length_c   1.000
_cell.angle_alpha   90.00
_cell.angle_beta   90.00
_cell.angle_gamma   90.00
#
_symmetry.space_group_name_H-M   'P 1'
#
loop_
_entity.id
_entity.type
_entity.pdbx_description
1 polymer ?
#
loop_
_entity_poly.entity_id
_entity_poly.type
_entity_poly.pdbx_seq_one_letter_code
_entity_poly.pdbx_strand_id
1 'polypeptide(L)'
;ITSEMRINVEYQYTDRNYTRFVTYAGATHETEKWNIGGFLYSENDVKNQPLQQNLSEEQVSVLQNAGDDLSLMNAPSAYLDSYSENKVLYKKLNISGIEAFEYSNNPDDELYNVRFSLVGTNQGNYILVNNQAIGKIYEYIEPLAGVPQGNYEPIVNLIAPTKIQIATILGGFNPSEKTKI
;
A
#
# COMPACT_ATOMS: atom_id res chain seq x y z
N ILE A 1 -36.13 32.94 3.46
CA ILE A 1 -34.63 32.77 3.58
C ILE A 1 -34.39 31.57 4.46
N THR A 2 -33.82 30.55 3.93
CA THR A 2 -33.43 29.36 4.67
C THR A 2 -31.92 29.18 4.60
N SER A 3 -31.29 28.88 5.70
CA SER A 3 -29.88 28.51 5.77
C SER A 3 -29.77 27.22 6.55
N GLU A 4 -29.12 26.22 5.98
CA GLU A 4 -28.88 24.97 6.63
C GLU A 4 -27.37 24.68 6.58
N MET A 5 -26.78 24.37 7.71
CA MET A 5 -25.42 23.92 7.82
C MET A 5 -25.41 22.55 8.49
N ARG A 6 -24.89 21.56 7.81
CA ARG A 6 -24.68 20.22 8.35
C ARG A 6 -23.19 19.92 8.38
N ILE A 7 -22.68 19.64 9.58
CA ILE A 7 -21.31 19.15 9.78
C ILE A 7 -21.45 17.78 10.42
N ASN A 8 -21.01 16.77 9.70
CA ASN A 8 -20.93 15.41 10.23
C ASN A 8 -19.47 14.98 10.24
N VAL A 9 -19.00 14.54 11.37
CA VAL A 9 -17.72 13.85 11.53
C VAL A 9 -18.08 12.41 11.84
N GLU A 10 -17.93 11.54 10.87
CA GLU A 10 -18.20 10.14 11.06
C GLU A 10 -16.87 9.39 11.15
N TYR A 11 -16.65 8.78 12.30
CA TYR A 11 -15.56 7.86 12.51
C TYR A 11 -16.01 6.49 12.06
N GLN A 12 -15.37 5.93 11.06
CA GLN A 12 -15.71 4.59 10.62
C GLN A 12 -14.54 3.70 10.32
N TYR A 13 -14.67 2.52 10.85
CA TYR A 13 -14.03 1.27 10.53
C TYR A 13 -12.58 1.15 11.01
N THR A 14 -12.45 0.48 12.14
CA THR A 14 -11.18 -0.14 12.56
C THR A 14 -11.32 -1.65 12.43
N ASP A 15 -10.69 -2.24 11.43
CA ASP A 15 -10.28 -3.62 11.49
C ASP A 15 -8.89 -3.69 12.15
N ARG A 16 -8.46 -4.85 12.62
CA ARG A 16 -7.19 -5.01 13.37
C ARG A 16 -5.96 -4.46 12.63
N ASN A 17 -6.06 -4.25 11.32
CA ASN A 17 -4.94 -3.86 10.44
C ASN A 17 -5.25 -2.66 9.55
N TYR A 18 -6.29 -1.87 9.85
CA TYR A 18 -6.72 -0.79 8.97
C TYR A 18 -7.47 0.29 9.73
N THR A 19 -7.10 1.54 9.52
CA THR A 19 -7.81 2.70 10.07
C THR A 19 -7.93 3.79 9.02
N ARG A 20 -9.15 4.27 8.82
CA ARG A 20 -9.47 5.34 7.87
C ARG A 20 -10.34 6.39 8.56
N PHE A 21 -10.02 7.65 8.33
CA PHE A 21 -10.84 8.77 8.75
C PHE A 21 -11.69 9.26 7.60
N VAL A 22 -12.98 9.46 7.87
CA VAL A 22 -13.92 10.08 6.96
C VAL A 22 -14.52 11.31 7.62
N THR A 23 -14.45 12.45 6.93
CA THR A 23 -15.03 13.71 7.39
C THR A 23 -15.78 14.35 6.25
N TYR A 24 -16.97 14.85 6.51
CA TYR A 24 -17.71 15.63 5.53
C TYR A 24 -18.44 16.81 6.18
N ALA A 25 -18.61 17.88 5.42
CA ALA A 25 -19.34 19.06 5.81
C ALA A 25 -20.10 19.61 4.62
N GLY A 26 -21.30 20.10 4.85
CA GLY A 26 -22.11 20.76 3.83
C GLY A 26 -22.88 21.94 4.39
N ALA A 27 -23.04 22.96 3.55
CA ALA A 27 -23.87 24.12 3.87
C ALA A 27 -24.65 24.54 2.65
N THR A 28 -25.91 24.95 2.85
CA THR A 28 -26.75 25.53 1.83
C THR A 28 -27.37 26.83 2.34
N HIS A 29 -27.52 27.78 1.42
CA HIS A 29 -28.22 29.04 1.68
C HIS A 29 -29.14 29.33 0.51
N GLU A 30 -30.40 29.52 0.80
CA GLU A 30 -31.44 29.75 -0.19
C GLU A 30 -32.21 31.03 0.10
N THR A 31 -32.36 31.83 -0.92
CA THR A 31 -33.17 33.02 -0.98
C THR A 31 -34.14 32.96 -2.16
N GLU A 32 -35.03 33.94 -2.31
CA GLU A 32 -35.92 34.01 -3.48
C GLU A 32 -35.18 34.04 -4.82
N LYS A 33 -33.97 34.63 -4.84
CA LYS A 33 -33.21 34.82 -6.08
C LYS A 33 -31.92 33.96 -6.15
N TRP A 34 -31.36 33.55 -5.04
CA TRP A 34 -30.09 32.84 -4.99
C TRP A 34 -30.22 31.52 -4.24
N ASN A 35 -29.62 30.50 -4.81
CA ASN A 35 -29.38 29.23 -4.14
C ASN A 35 -27.87 28.96 -4.21
N ILE A 36 -27.22 28.87 -3.07
CA ILE A 36 -25.78 28.61 -2.98
C ILE A 36 -25.57 27.44 -2.04
N GLY A 37 -24.79 26.47 -2.49
CA GLY A 37 -24.43 25.31 -1.68
C GLY A 37 -22.94 24.99 -1.78
N GLY A 38 -22.42 24.40 -0.72
CA GLY A 38 -21.06 23.88 -0.69
C GLY A 38 -21.03 22.55 0.06
N PHE A 39 -20.17 21.64 -0.42
CA PHE A 39 -19.93 20.36 0.21
C PHE A 39 -18.45 20.04 0.17
N LEU A 40 -17.93 19.57 1.30
CA LEU A 40 -16.57 19.10 1.47
C LEU A 40 -16.60 17.64 1.97
N TYR A 41 -15.79 16.80 1.35
CA TYR A 41 -15.57 15.43 1.76
C TYR A 41 -14.07 15.18 1.86
N SER A 42 -13.64 14.54 2.91
CA SER A 42 -12.25 14.11 3.08
C SER A 42 -12.21 12.70 3.65
N GLU A 43 -11.48 11.85 3.00
CA GLU A 43 -11.22 10.47 3.41
C GLU A 43 -9.72 10.23 3.36
N ASN A 44 -9.13 9.72 4.45
CA ASN A 44 -7.70 9.43 4.50
C ASN A 44 -7.38 8.23 5.38
N ASP A 45 -6.42 7.43 4.92
CA ASP A 45 -5.83 6.35 5.70
C ASP A 45 -4.90 6.91 6.79
N VAL A 46 -4.78 6.20 7.91
CA VAL A 46 -3.76 6.50 8.91
C VAL A 46 -2.38 6.24 8.32
N LYS A 47 -1.41 7.09 8.62
CA LYS A 47 -0.08 7.15 8.01
C LYS A 47 0.65 5.81 7.89
N ASN A 48 0.53 4.95 8.89
CA ASN A 48 1.21 3.64 8.94
C ASN A 48 0.26 2.44 8.89
N GLN A 49 -1.01 2.65 8.62
CA GLN A 49 -2.04 1.61 8.55
C GLN A 49 -2.91 1.78 7.29
N PRO A 50 -2.33 1.73 6.08
CA PRO A 50 -3.11 1.67 4.86
C PRO A 50 -3.85 0.33 4.76
N LEU A 51 -4.78 0.26 3.84
CA LEU A 51 -5.58 -0.95 3.62
C LEU A 51 -4.69 -2.20 3.44
N GLN A 52 -4.90 -3.21 4.29
CA GLN A 52 -4.23 -4.51 4.29
C GLN A 52 -2.73 -4.53 4.66
N GLN A 53 -2.16 -3.42 5.13
CA GLN A 53 -0.76 -3.40 5.51
C GLN A 53 -0.50 -2.55 6.76
N ASN A 54 0.30 -3.08 7.69
CA ASN A 54 0.82 -2.33 8.83
C ASN A 54 2.29 -1.98 8.55
N LEU A 55 2.58 -0.70 8.36
CA LEU A 55 3.89 -0.20 7.95
C LEU A 55 4.77 0.11 9.17
N SER A 56 6.03 -0.31 9.11
CA SER A 56 7.06 0.15 10.04
C SER A 56 7.47 1.60 9.74
N GLU A 57 8.18 2.25 10.66
CA GLU A 57 8.71 3.62 10.44
C GLU A 57 9.67 3.68 9.24
N GLU A 58 10.49 2.63 9.05
CA GLU A 58 11.39 2.51 7.90
C GLU A 58 10.61 2.41 6.60
N GLN A 59 9.54 1.60 6.57
CA GLN A 59 8.69 1.43 5.39
C GLN A 59 7.93 2.72 5.06
N VAL A 60 7.47 3.45 6.07
CA VAL A 60 6.89 4.79 5.87
C VAL A 60 7.91 5.75 5.25
N SER A 61 9.17 5.70 5.71
CA SER A 61 10.24 6.52 5.13
C SER A 61 10.52 6.16 3.67
N VAL A 62 10.52 4.87 3.32
CA VAL A 62 10.63 4.42 1.92
C VAL A 62 9.51 5.02 1.07
N LEU A 63 8.26 4.93 1.49
CA LEU A 63 7.13 5.51 0.77
C LEU A 63 7.22 7.03 0.60
N GLN A 64 7.68 7.75 1.63
CA GLN A 64 7.89 9.19 1.56
C GLN A 64 8.95 9.58 0.52
N ASN A 65 10.01 8.79 0.42
CA ASN A 65 11.09 9.03 -0.55
C ASN A 65 10.73 8.58 -1.97
N ALA A 66 9.90 7.56 -2.10
CA ALA A 66 9.43 7.05 -3.40
C ALA A 66 8.50 8.06 -4.12
N GLY A 67 7.79 8.91 -3.37
CA GLY A 67 6.79 9.81 -3.95
C GLY A 67 5.70 9.04 -4.70
N ASP A 68 5.55 9.29 -6.00
CA ASP A 68 4.58 8.61 -6.87
C ASP A 68 5.19 7.44 -7.67
N ASP A 69 6.46 7.12 -7.47
CA ASP A 69 7.14 6.04 -8.19
C ASP A 69 6.87 4.68 -7.52
N LEU A 70 5.94 3.93 -8.09
CA LEU A 70 5.54 2.61 -7.60
C LEU A 70 6.71 1.60 -7.60
N SER A 71 7.71 1.76 -8.46
CA SER A 71 8.86 0.86 -8.54
C SER A 71 9.77 0.96 -7.31
N LEU A 72 9.74 2.09 -6.61
CA LEU A 72 10.48 2.35 -5.38
C LEU A 72 9.69 2.02 -4.10
N MET A 73 8.39 1.72 -4.21
CA MET A 73 7.53 1.40 -3.08
C MET A 73 7.67 -0.07 -2.67
N ASN A 74 8.85 -0.48 -2.27
CA ASN A 74 9.12 -1.83 -1.80
C ASN A 74 10.16 -1.83 -0.66
N ALA A 75 10.20 -2.91 0.09
CA ALA A 75 11.14 -3.10 1.19
C ALA A 75 11.62 -4.55 1.24
N PRO A 76 12.83 -4.82 1.79
CA PRO A 76 13.29 -6.18 2.06
C PRO A 76 12.26 -6.96 2.89
N SER A 77 12.07 -8.23 2.55
CA SER A 77 11.09 -9.10 3.20
C SER A 77 11.68 -10.06 4.21
N ALA A 78 12.99 -10.27 4.18
CA ALA A 78 13.68 -11.25 4.98
C ALA A 78 13.80 -10.81 6.44
N TYR A 79 13.49 -11.71 7.37
CA TYR A 79 13.74 -11.53 8.79
C TYR A 79 14.22 -12.85 9.42
N LEU A 80 15.04 -12.75 10.47
CA LEU A 80 15.52 -13.90 11.24
C LEU A 80 14.33 -14.68 11.81
N ASP A 81 14.35 -15.99 11.64
CA ASP A 81 13.33 -16.89 12.19
C ASP A 81 13.97 -18.19 12.69
N SER A 82 13.31 -18.84 13.64
CA SER A 82 13.77 -20.11 14.19
C SER A 82 13.37 -21.28 13.29
N TYR A 83 14.22 -22.29 13.26
CA TYR A 83 13.96 -23.54 12.55
C TYR A 83 12.60 -24.14 12.91
N SER A 84 11.88 -24.60 11.89
CA SER A 84 10.66 -25.35 12.03
C SER A 84 10.43 -26.21 10.77
N GLU A 85 10.06 -27.47 10.95
CA GLU A 85 9.72 -28.39 9.85
C GLU A 85 8.48 -27.93 9.05
N ASN A 86 7.68 -27.03 9.61
CA ASN A 86 6.45 -26.53 8.99
C ASN A 86 6.64 -25.16 8.28
N LYS A 87 7.89 -24.73 8.12
CA LYS A 87 8.22 -23.48 7.46
C LYS A 87 9.21 -23.69 6.31
N VAL A 88 9.07 -22.90 5.27
CA VAL A 88 10.11 -22.75 4.23
C VAL A 88 11.03 -21.63 4.69
N LEU A 89 12.28 -21.97 5.00
CA LEU A 89 13.29 -21.06 5.51
C LEU A 89 14.50 -21.02 4.58
N TYR A 90 15.25 -19.95 4.67
CA TYR A 90 16.38 -19.66 3.80
C TYR A 90 17.60 -19.28 4.63
N LYS A 91 18.78 -19.64 4.18
CA LYS A 91 20.03 -19.07 4.67
C LYS A 91 20.51 -17.97 3.73
N LYS A 92 21.25 -17.03 4.29
CA LYS A 92 21.82 -15.92 3.55
C LYS A 92 23.14 -16.33 2.93
N LEU A 93 23.35 -15.99 1.66
CA LEU A 93 24.59 -16.20 0.92
C LEU A 93 25.08 -14.85 0.39
N ASN A 94 26.38 -14.77 0.15
CA ASN A 94 26.99 -13.68 -0.60
C ASN A 94 27.56 -14.24 -1.90
N ILE A 95 26.94 -13.90 -3.02
CA ILE A 95 27.34 -14.34 -4.35
C ILE A 95 27.88 -13.13 -5.10
N SER A 96 29.20 -13.09 -5.30
CA SER A 96 29.87 -11.99 -6.00
C SER A 96 29.56 -10.58 -5.43
N GLY A 97 29.36 -10.47 -4.10
CA GLY A 97 29.02 -9.22 -3.43
C GLY A 97 27.51 -8.92 -3.36
N ILE A 98 26.69 -9.78 -3.94
CA ILE A 98 25.22 -9.68 -3.88
C ILE A 98 24.71 -10.59 -2.75
N GLU A 99 23.87 -10.04 -1.87
CA GLU A 99 23.17 -10.84 -0.87
C GLU A 99 22.06 -11.66 -1.55
N ALA A 100 22.09 -12.96 -1.35
CA ALA A 100 21.11 -13.90 -1.89
C ALA A 100 20.60 -14.83 -0.80
N PHE A 101 19.47 -15.48 -1.06
CA PHE A 101 18.84 -16.44 -0.15
C PHE A 101 18.74 -17.80 -0.81
N GLU A 102 19.23 -18.84 -0.14
CA GLU A 102 19.15 -20.23 -0.53
C GLU A 102 18.27 -21.01 0.46
N TYR A 103 17.36 -21.83 -0.07
CA TYR A 103 16.54 -22.69 0.77
C TYR A 103 17.41 -23.58 1.68
N SER A 104 17.10 -23.60 2.96
CA SER A 104 17.75 -24.48 3.92
C SER A 104 16.76 -25.11 4.88
N ASN A 105 16.93 -26.41 5.13
CA ASN A 105 16.24 -27.19 6.16
C ASN A 105 17.21 -27.62 7.28
N ASN A 106 18.40 -27.04 7.34
CA ASN A 106 19.39 -27.34 8.37
C ASN A 106 19.14 -26.45 9.60
N PRO A 107 18.88 -27.03 10.80
CA PRO A 107 18.65 -26.25 12.02
C PRO A 107 19.89 -25.51 12.53
N ASP A 108 21.09 -25.88 12.06
CA ASP A 108 22.36 -25.25 12.47
C ASP A 108 22.69 -24.00 11.63
N ASP A 109 21.94 -23.74 10.54
CA ASP A 109 22.12 -22.54 9.74
C ASP A 109 21.44 -21.33 10.41
N GLU A 110 21.95 -20.12 10.15
CA GLU A 110 21.23 -18.87 10.44
C GLU A 110 20.07 -18.72 9.46
N LEU A 111 18.85 -18.89 9.95
CA LEU A 111 17.67 -19.03 9.12
C LEU A 111 16.82 -17.75 9.06
N TYR A 112 16.32 -17.49 7.86
CA TYR A 112 15.47 -16.35 7.56
C TYR A 112 14.14 -16.83 6.98
N ASN A 113 13.07 -16.20 7.43
CA ASN A 113 11.79 -16.27 6.74
C ASN A 113 11.79 -15.18 5.67
N VAL A 114 11.59 -15.58 4.41
CA VAL A 114 11.70 -14.68 3.26
C VAL A 114 10.42 -14.74 2.44
N ARG A 115 9.85 -13.58 2.18
CA ARG A 115 8.71 -13.45 1.27
C ARG A 115 9.20 -13.01 -0.10
N PHE A 116 8.83 -13.75 -1.14
CA PHE A 116 9.16 -13.39 -2.51
C PHE A 116 7.96 -12.76 -3.21
N SER A 117 8.17 -11.61 -3.81
CA SER A 117 7.17 -10.92 -4.63
C SER A 117 7.47 -11.09 -6.11
N LEU A 118 6.41 -11.29 -6.91
CA LEU A 118 6.51 -11.28 -8.36
C LEU A 118 6.78 -9.85 -8.83
N VAL A 119 7.91 -9.62 -9.48
CA VAL A 119 8.32 -8.31 -9.99
C VAL A 119 8.17 -8.16 -11.51
N GLY A 120 7.98 -9.26 -12.21
CA GLY A 120 7.81 -9.31 -13.66
C GLY A 120 8.77 -10.27 -14.34
N THR A 121 8.53 -10.56 -15.60
CA THR A 121 9.36 -11.47 -16.39
C THR A 121 10.75 -10.88 -16.60
N ASN A 122 11.79 -11.62 -16.16
CA ASN A 122 13.19 -11.18 -16.21
C ASN A 122 13.47 -9.85 -15.51
N GLN A 123 12.71 -9.55 -14.44
CA GLN A 123 12.91 -8.35 -13.62
C GLN A 123 13.39 -8.67 -12.19
N GLY A 124 13.55 -9.95 -11.88
CA GLY A 124 14.03 -10.42 -10.59
C GLY A 124 15.11 -11.48 -10.73
N ASN A 125 15.74 -11.84 -9.62
CA ASN A 125 16.84 -12.79 -9.54
C ASN A 125 16.42 -14.15 -8.95
N TYR A 126 15.11 -14.40 -8.82
CA TYR A 126 14.60 -15.68 -8.30
C TYR A 126 13.55 -16.28 -9.20
N ILE A 127 13.54 -17.62 -9.23
CA ILE A 127 12.48 -18.42 -9.86
C ILE A 127 11.80 -19.33 -8.84
N LEU A 128 10.54 -19.65 -9.09
CA LEU A 128 9.81 -20.66 -8.34
C LEU A 128 10.23 -22.05 -8.85
N VAL A 129 10.90 -22.84 -8.03
CA VAL A 129 11.37 -24.18 -8.39
C VAL A 129 10.50 -25.29 -7.85
N ASN A 130 9.84 -25.08 -6.72
CA ASN A 130 9.00 -26.11 -6.11
C ASN A 130 7.81 -25.49 -5.37
N ASN A 131 6.72 -26.26 -5.30
CA ASN A 131 5.52 -25.92 -4.56
C ASN A 131 5.16 -27.11 -3.66
N GLN A 132 5.63 -27.06 -2.43
CA GLN A 132 5.40 -28.11 -1.45
C GLN A 132 4.16 -27.78 -0.57
N ALA A 133 3.69 -28.78 0.20
CA ALA A 133 2.57 -28.60 1.12
C ALA A 133 2.84 -27.50 2.19
N ILE A 134 4.12 -27.33 2.56
CA ILE A 134 4.56 -26.32 3.56
C ILE A 134 4.80 -24.93 2.94
N GLY A 135 4.87 -24.81 1.61
CA GLY A 135 5.07 -23.54 0.93
C GLY A 135 5.81 -23.63 -0.41
N LYS A 136 6.02 -22.46 -1.00
CA LYS A 136 6.73 -22.28 -2.26
C LYS A 136 8.22 -22.13 -1.99
N ILE A 137 9.06 -22.80 -2.80
CA ILE A 137 10.52 -22.69 -2.73
C ILE A 137 11.01 -21.94 -3.96
N TYR A 138 11.83 -20.93 -3.70
CA TYR A 138 12.45 -20.09 -4.72
C TYR A 138 13.97 -20.29 -4.73
N GLU A 139 14.56 -20.17 -5.90
CA GLU A 139 16.00 -20.32 -6.14
C GLU A 139 16.55 -19.08 -6.83
N TYR A 140 17.72 -18.64 -6.36
CA TYR A 140 18.45 -17.53 -6.95
C TYR A 140 19.07 -17.94 -8.29
N ILE A 141 18.94 -17.08 -9.28
CA ILE A 141 19.60 -17.19 -10.59
C ILE A 141 20.46 -15.96 -10.81
N GLU A 142 21.73 -16.19 -11.12
CA GLU A 142 22.64 -15.10 -11.45
C GLU A 142 22.18 -14.34 -12.71
N PRO A 143 22.25 -12.99 -12.68
CA PRO A 143 22.01 -12.18 -13.85
C PRO A 143 22.96 -12.53 -14.99
N LEU A 144 22.45 -12.65 -16.22
CA LEU A 144 23.26 -12.85 -17.40
C LEU A 144 23.60 -11.51 -18.04
N ALA A 145 24.88 -11.17 -18.09
CA ALA A 145 25.36 -9.87 -18.60
C ALA A 145 24.66 -8.66 -17.94
N GLY A 146 24.36 -8.76 -16.64
CA GLY A 146 23.68 -7.72 -15.88
C GLY A 146 22.15 -7.68 -16.04
N VAL A 147 21.57 -8.61 -16.78
CA VAL A 147 20.11 -8.74 -16.96
C VAL A 147 19.57 -9.83 -16.04
N PRO A 148 18.61 -9.54 -15.15
CA PRO A 148 17.95 -10.53 -14.32
C PRO A 148 17.31 -11.65 -15.13
N GLN A 149 17.33 -12.87 -14.62
CA GLN A 149 16.83 -14.05 -15.30
C GLN A 149 15.60 -14.68 -14.63
N GLY A 150 15.23 -14.17 -13.46
CA GLY A 150 14.07 -14.61 -12.69
C GLY A 150 12.91 -13.63 -12.76
N ASN A 151 11.85 -13.97 -12.04
CA ASN A 151 10.61 -13.20 -12.00
C ASN A 151 10.26 -12.71 -10.60
N TYR A 152 11.01 -13.10 -9.58
CA TYR A 152 10.72 -12.82 -8.17
C TYR A 152 11.91 -12.15 -7.49
N GLU A 153 11.62 -11.35 -6.46
CA GLU A 153 12.61 -10.74 -5.56
C GLU A 153 12.19 -10.92 -4.09
N PRO A 154 13.16 -10.97 -3.15
CA PRO A 154 12.91 -11.10 -1.71
C PRO A 154 12.46 -9.78 -1.10
N ILE A 155 11.38 -9.23 -1.62
CA ILE A 155 10.81 -7.94 -1.23
C ILE A 155 9.32 -8.05 -0.93
N VAL A 156 8.79 -7.07 -0.20
CA VAL A 156 7.36 -6.80 -0.08
C VAL A 156 7.04 -5.47 -0.76
N ASN A 157 5.99 -5.45 -1.57
CA ASN A 157 5.47 -4.21 -2.12
C ASN A 157 4.74 -3.45 -1.01
N LEU A 158 5.06 -2.18 -0.88
CA LEU A 158 4.44 -1.29 0.09
C LEU A 158 3.23 -0.60 -0.52
N ILE A 159 2.17 -0.48 0.28
CA ILE A 159 0.94 0.21 -0.10
C ILE A 159 0.96 1.59 0.55
N ALA A 160 0.96 2.63 -0.28
CA ALA A 160 0.90 3.99 0.21
C ALA A 160 -0.48 4.29 0.82
N PRO A 161 -0.55 4.99 1.96
CA PRO A 161 -1.79 5.51 2.50
C PRO A 161 -2.47 6.43 1.49
N THR A 162 -3.77 6.26 1.30
CA THR A 162 -4.54 7.05 0.34
C THR A 162 -5.28 8.20 1.00
N LYS A 163 -5.44 9.30 0.25
CA LYS A 163 -6.24 10.45 0.66
C LYS A 163 -7.11 10.90 -0.51
N ILE A 164 -8.41 11.03 -0.26
CA ILE A 164 -9.37 11.56 -1.22
C ILE A 164 -10.00 12.82 -0.61
N GLN A 165 -10.02 13.90 -1.38
CA GLN A 165 -10.71 15.13 -0.99
C GLN A 165 -11.59 15.60 -2.14
N ILE A 166 -12.83 15.89 -1.83
CA ILE A 166 -13.83 16.38 -2.79
C ILE A 166 -14.38 17.70 -2.24
N ALA A 167 -14.32 18.73 -3.05
CA ALA A 167 -14.98 20.00 -2.77
C ALA A 167 -15.97 20.30 -3.90
N THR A 168 -17.21 20.60 -3.53
CA THR A 168 -18.26 20.94 -4.49
C THR A 168 -18.87 22.28 -4.12
N ILE A 169 -19.02 23.16 -5.10
CA ILE A 169 -19.76 24.42 -4.98
C ILE A 169 -20.91 24.39 -5.97
N LEU A 170 -22.08 24.66 -5.49
CA LEU A 170 -23.30 24.74 -6.27
C LEU A 170 -23.86 26.16 -6.17
N GLY A 171 -24.29 26.70 -7.29
CA GLY A 171 -24.90 28.04 -7.33
C GLY A 171 -26.05 28.08 -8.33
N GLY A 172 -27.12 28.71 -7.94
CA GLY A 172 -28.26 28.99 -8.80
C GLY A 172 -28.74 30.44 -8.62
N PHE A 173 -29.13 31.06 -9.69
CA PHE A 173 -29.69 32.39 -9.70
C PHE A 173 -31.03 32.41 -10.45
N ASN A 174 -32.06 32.91 -9.80
CA ASN A 174 -33.41 33.04 -10.38
C ASN A 174 -33.73 34.54 -10.55
N PRO A 175 -33.38 35.16 -11.68
CA PRO A 175 -33.60 36.60 -11.88
C PRO A 175 -35.10 37.00 -11.92
N SER A 176 -35.97 36.05 -12.29
CA SER A 176 -37.44 36.23 -12.29
C SER A 176 -38.12 34.86 -12.16
N GLU A 177 -39.42 34.85 -11.89
CA GLU A 177 -40.21 33.60 -11.79
C GLU A 177 -40.18 32.76 -13.12
N LYS A 178 -39.82 33.39 -14.25
CA LYS A 178 -39.80 32.72 -15.58
C LYS A 178 -38.40 32.29 -16.02
N THR A 179 -37.33 32.67 -15.33
CA THR A 179 -35.93 32.37 -15.73
C THR A 179 -35.15 31.82 -14.56
N LYS A 180 -34.58 30.61 -14.74
CA LYS A 180 -33.62 29.96 -13.78
C LYS A 180 -32.31 29.75 -14.51
N ILE A 181 -31.21 30.06 -13.86
CA ILE A 181 -29.83 29.84 -14.34
C ILE A 181 -29.09 28.97 -13.37
#